data_41de53ebd3e46d1e4459e2a65b6ea6c5
#
_entry.id   41de53ebd3e46d1e4459e2a65b6ea6c5
#
_cell.length_a   1.000
_cell.length_b   1.000
_cell.length_c   1.000
_cell.angle_alpha   90.00
_cell.angle_beta   90.00
_cell.angle_gamma   90.00
#
_symmetry.space_group_name_H-M   'P 1'
#
loop_
_entity.id
_entity.type
_entity.pdbx_description
1 polymer ?
#
loop_
_entity_poly.entity_id
_entity_poly.type
_entity_poly.pdbx_seq_one_letter_code
_entity_poly.pdbx_strand_id
1 'polypeptide(L)'
;NFWLGILAGVSHAILGLKVADIMAHRTQQIIGIEAIAIPHGFAAASAPFFMVLDKIYDRIPYFAHKPIEDDYVEDEGKGFTHVIGAIFGERIYLGLIMGMFFGIVAGYDFKGIADVTIKTAALMELFPMVVKMLVNGLIPISNQAKSFFVKHFPDRSLNIGLDSAVTIGHPVTISVGFLMIPFFMIFAAILPGNITLPLGEVPFAAFYVCFATIVHRANKRRTIMSSLIFLPIVLYISSWAAPLFTQLAKGAGMDLVAKGQFATTTALGNLFILIPTLLAEVPGVGFVLLIALDAVVIFGGKVLEKYYAKEDAKFEETIGIESM
;
A
#
# COMPACT_ATOMS: atom_id res chain seq x y z
N ASN A 1 -16.28 -11.15 -22.71
CA ASN A 1 -16.60 -12.56 -22.44
C ASN A 1 -16.69 -12.79 -20.91
N PHE A 2 -17.88 -13.20 -20.42
CA PHE A 2 -18.18 -13.38 -18.98
C PHE A 2 -17.18 -14.31 -18.28
N TRP A 3 -16.85 -15.45 -18.87
CA TRP A 3 -15.93 -16.42 -18.27
C TRP A 3 -14.49 -15.92 -18.19
N LEU A 4 -14.04 -15.15 -19.18
CA LEU A 4 -12.74 -14.47 -19.11
C LEU A 4 -12.71 -13.42 -18.02
N GLY A 5 -13.80 -12.68 -17.80
CA GLY A 5 -13.92 -11.74 -16.70
C GLY A 5 -13.83 -12.42 -15.32
N ILE A 6 -14.50 -13.56 -15.15
CA ILE A 6 -14.39 -14.34 -13.90
C ILE A 6 -12.95 -14.81 -13.69
N LEU A 7 -12.31 -15.38 -14.72
CA LEU A 7 -10.95 -15.88 -14.62
C LEU A 7 -9.97 -14.74 -14.31
N ALA A 8 -10.10 -13.58 -14.96
CA ALA A 8 -9.29 -12.39 -14.65
C ALA A 8 -9.46 -11.94 -13.20
N GLY A 9 -10.69 -11.99 -12.66
CA GLY A 9 -10.95 -11.73 -11.24
C GLY A 9 -10.30 -12.74 -10.31
N VAL A 10 -10.27 -14.03 -10.68
CA VAL A 10 -9.55 -15.07 -9.94
C VAL A 10 -8.05 -14.83 -9.98
N SER A 11 -7.49 -14.49 -11.14
CA SER A 11 -6.06 -14.14 -11.28
C SER A 11 -5.69 -12.92 -10.41
N HIS A 12 -6.54 -11.91 -10.38
CA HIS A 12 -6.36 -10.76 -9.47
C HIS A 12 -6.29 -11.21 -8.00
N ALA A 13 -7.19 -12.09 -7.57
CA ALA A 13 -7.20 -12.60 -6.20
C ALA A 13 -5.94 -13.43 -5.90
N ILE A 14 -5.50 -14.30 -6.82
CA ILE A 14 -4.27 -15.10 -6.69
C ILE A 14 -3.05 -14.21 -6.56
N LEU A 15 -2.94 -13.15 -7.34
CA LEU A 15 -1.85 -12.16 -7.24
C LEU A 15 -1.82 -11.51 -5.85
N GLY A 16 -2.97 -11.05 -5.36
CA GLY A 16 -3.08 -10.42 -4.03
C GLY A 16 -2.72 -11.37 -2.89
N LEU A 17 -3.26 -12.59 -2.91
CA LEU A 17 -2.98 -13.64 -1.94
C LEU A 17 -1.48 -14.00 -1.93
N LYS A 18 -0.88 -14.17 -3.11
CA LYS A 18 0.52 -14.60 -3.19
C LYS A 18 1.49 -13.53 -2.71
N VAL A 19 1.25 -12.27 -3.02
CA VAL A 19 2.06 -11.16 -2.49
C VAL A 19 1.88 -11.03 -0.97
N ALA A 20 0.65 -11.23 -0.48
CA ALA A 20 0.40 -11.24 0.96
C ALA A 20 1.20 -12.34 1.68
N ASP A 21 1.27 -13.55 1.12
CA ASP A 21 2.07 -14.65 1.67
C ASP A 21 3.57 -14.32 1.66
N ILE A 22 4.09 -13.76 0.57
CA ILE A 22 5.50 -13.36 0.45
C ILE A 22 5.87 -12.32 1.53
N MET A 23 4.96 -11.40 1.82
CA MET A 23 5.18 -10.31 2.78
C MET A 23 4.63 -10.61 4.18
N ALA A 24 4.09 -11.80 4.43
CA ALA A 24 3.43 -12.15 5.68
C ALA A 24 4.34 -11.93 6.90
N HIS A 25 5.58 -12.37 6.84
CA HIS A 25 6.53 -12.22 7.93
C HIS A 25 6.76 -10.74 8.31
N ARG A 26 7.04 -9.87 7.32
CA ARG A 26 7.20 -8.42 7.54
C ARG A 26 5.91 -7.77 8.03
N THR A 27 4.77 -8.22 7.55
CA THR A 27 3.45 -7.77 8.02
C THR A 27 3.26 -8.08 9.50
N GLN A 28 3.58 -9.30 9.91
CA GLN A 28 3.47 -9.75 11.31
C GLN A 28 4.39 -8.95 12.23
N GLN A 29 5.62 -8.71 11.82
CA GLN A 29 6.58 -7.89 12.58
C GLN A 29 6.06 -6.46 12.83
N ILE A 30 5.52 -5.82 11.79
CA ILE A 30 5.04 -4.43 11.87
C ILE A 30 3.75 -4.32 12.69
N ILE A 31 2.84 -5.28 12.55
CA ILE A 31 1.53 -5.25 13.21
C ILE A 31 1.61 -5.85 14.63
N GLY A 32 2.58 -6.74 14.88
CA GLY A 32 2.72 -7.43 16.17
C GLY A 32 1.71 -8.57 16.36
N ILE A 33 1.18 -9.15 15.29
CA ILE A 33 0.28 -10.32 15.33
C ILE A 33 0.87 -11.42 14.46
N GLU A 34 0.99 -12.61 15.02
CA GLU A 34 1.45 -13.79 14.29
C GLU A 34 0.37 -14.41 13.39
N ALA A 35 0.80 -15.17 12.40
CA ALA A 35 -0.05 -15.91 11.48
C ALA A 35 -1.08 -15.05 10.73
N ILE A 36 -0.73 -13.83 10.37
CA ILE A 36 -1.55 -12.95 9.54
C ILE A 36 -0.86 -12.57 8.24
N ALA A 37 -1.67 -12.22 7.24
CA ALA A 37 -1.24 -11.61 5.99
C ALA A 37 -2.28 -10.60 5.52
N ILE A 38 -1.93 -9.72 4.58
CA ILE A 38 -2.84 -8.70 4.04
C ILE A 38 -3.08 -8.96 2.54
N PRO A 39 -4.05 -9.82 2.18
CA PRO A 39 -4.38 -10.13 0.79
C PRO A 39 -5.27 -9.07 0.13
N HIS A 40 -5.03 -7.80 0.41
CA HIS A 40 -5.80 -6.71 -0.15
C HIS A 40 -5.33 -6.39 -1.57
N GLY A 41 -6.05 -6.86 -2.58
CA GLY A 41 -5.64 -6.82 -4.00
C GLY A 41 -5.30 -5.43 -4.54
N PHE A 42 -5.88 -4.35 -3.98
CA PHE A 42 -5.51 -2.99 -4.35
C PHE A 42 -4.17 -2.57 -3.72
N ALA A 43 -4.01 -2.70 -2.41
CA ALA A 43 -2.80 -2.30 -1.71
C ALA A 43 -1.59 -3.18 -2.07
N ALA A 44 -1.78 -4.50 -2.18
CA ALA A 44 -0.74 -5.46 -2.50
C ALA A 44 -0.13 -5.27 -3.90
N ALA A 45 -0.85 -4.67 -4.83
CA ALA A 45 -0.36 -4.45 -6.19
C ALA A 45 0.83 -3.49 -6.28
N SER A 46 1.05 -2.65 -5.27
CA SER A 46 2.21 -1.76 -5.17
C SER A 46 3.47 -2.48 -4.67
N ALA A 47 3.32 -3.63 -3.98
CA ALA A 47 4.43 -4.33 -3.34
C ALA A 47 5.56 -4.74 -4.29
N PRO A 48 5.32 -5.33 -5.49
CA PRO A 48 6.40 -5.70 -6.38
C PRO A 48 7.30 -4.52 -6.77
N PHE A 49 6.70 -3.35 -6.95
CA PHE A 49 7.46 -2.13 -7.22
C PHE A 49 8.33 -1.72 -6.03
N PHE A 50 7.77 -1.74 -4.82
CA PHE A 50 8.51 -1.39 -3.61
C PHE A 50 9.59 -2.42 -3.26
N MET A 51 9.37 -3.72 -3.56
CA MET A 51 10.36 -4.77 -3.41
C MET A 51 11.61 -4.50 -4.28
N VAL A 52 11.43 -3.99 -5.49
CA VAL A 52 12.53 -3.58 -6.36
C VAL A 52 13.26 -2.36 -5.79
N LEU A 53 12.51 -1.34 -5.35
CA LEU A 53 13.10 -0.15 -4.75
C LEU A 53 13.84 -0.46 -3.44
N ASP A 54 13.34 -1.38 -2.63
CA ASP A 54 13.99 -1.82 -1.39
C ASP A 54 15.40 -2.35 -1.67
N LYS A 55 15.55 -3.18 -2.71
CA LYS A 55 16.87 -3.68 -3.17
C LYS A 55 17.81 -2.59 -3.69
N ILE A 56 17.23 -1.56 -4.31
CA ILE A 56 18.03 -0.40 -4.75
C ILE A 56 18.51 0.39 -3.54
N TYR A 57 17.61 0.61 -2.56
CA TYR A 57 17.94 1.36 -1.34
C TYR A 57 18.97 0.66 -0.45
N ASP A 58 19.03 -0.67 -0.44
CA ASP A 58 20.05 -1.42 0.28
C ASP A 58 21.49 -1.09 -0.17
N ARG A 59 21.64 -0.56 -1.40
CA ARG A 59 22.93 -0.16 -1.96
C ARG A 59 23.29 1.31 -1.69
N ILE A 60 22.37 2.08 -1.11
CA ILE A 60 22.53 3.52 -0.88
C ILE A 60 22.70 3.76 0.62
N PRO A 61 23.86 4.22 1.12
CA PRO A 61 24.09 4.37 2.57
C PRO A 61 23.09 5.27 3.28
N TYR A 62 22.57 6.31 2.60
CA TYR A 62 21.54 7.21 3.16
C TYR A 62 20.24 6.49 3.52
N PHE A 63 19.90 5.42 2.80
CA PHE A 63 18.72 4.61 3.03
C PHE A 63 19.01 3.32 3.82
N ALA A 64 20.22 3.16 4.38
CA ALA A 64 20.52 1.99 5.19
C ALA A 64 19.45 1.79 6.29
N HIS A 65 19.10 0.53 6.52
CA HIS A 65 18.22 0.21 7.64
C HIS A 65 18.94 0.53 8.94
N LYS A 66 18.34 1.41 9.74
CA LYS A 66 18.72 1.60 11.13
C LYS A 66 17.93 0.63 12.00
N PRO A 67 18.45 0.24 13.18
CA PRO A 67 17.67 -0.52 14.16
C PRO A 67 16.34 0.17 14.46
N ILE A 68 15.29 -0.62 14.73
CA ILE A 68 13.90 -0.15 14.90
C ILE A 68 13.76 0.88 16.02
N GLU A 69 14.66 0.85 17.01
CA GLU A 69 14.67 1.78 18.15
C GLU A 69 15.10 3.21 17.78
N ASP A 70 15.79 3.41 16.66
CA ASP A 70 16.40 4.71 16.32
C ASP A 70 15.54 5.64 15.46
N ASP A 71 14.39 5.19 14.94
CA ASP A 71 13.52 6.08 14.14
C ASP A 71 12.76 7.12 14.99
N TYR A 72 12.82 7.00 16.32
CA TYR A 72 12.31 7.98 17.29
C TYR A 72 13.40 8.66 18.13
N VAL A 73 14.66 8.27 17.95
CA VAL A 73 15.75 8.99 18.60
C VAL A 73 15.90 10.35 17.90
N GLU A 74 15.64 11.38 18.65
CA GLU A 74 15.99 12.76 18.35
C GLU A 74 17.39 12.77 17.74
N ASP A 75 17.45 13.06 16.45
CA ASP A 75 18.69 13.46 15.82
C ASP A 75 19.15 14.71 16.60
N GLU A 76 20.12 14.61 17.48
CA GLU A 76 20.67 15.72 18.28
C GLU A 76 21.26 16.83 17.40
N GLY A 77 20.98 16.79 16.11
CA GLY A 77 21.35 17.81 15.13
C GLY A 77 20.66 19.14 15.43
N LYS A 78 21.43 20.11 15.86
CA LYS A 78 20.99 21.50 15.98
C LYS A 78 20.89 22.11 14.58
N GLY A 79 19.67 22.43 14.11
CA GLY A 79 19.51 23.11 12.83
C GLY A 79 18.12 23.01 12.23
N PHE A 80 17.92 23.68 11.09
CA PHE A 80 16.66 23.72 10.35
C PHE A 80 16.16 22.32 9.93
N THR A 81 17.07 21.40 9.60
CA THR A 81 16.75 20.00 9.27
C THR A 81 16.18 19.23 10.46
N HIS A 82 16.62 19.53 11.69
CA HIS A 82 16.07 18.94 12.91
C HIS A 82 14.63 19.42 13.16
N VAL A 83 14.36 20.72 13.00
CA VAL A 83 13.01 21.29 13.15
C VAL A 83 12.05 20.68 12.11
N ILE A 84 12.48 20.55 10.86
CA ILE A 84 11.69 19.88 9.82
C ILE A 84 11.49 18.40 10.17
N GLY A 85 12.52 17.72 10.61
CA GLY A 85 12.44 16.32 11.04
C GLY A 85 11.45 16.12 12.20
N ALA A 86 11.46 16.99 13.20
CA ALA A 86 10.52 16.96 14.31
C ALA A 86 9.08 17.26 13.86
N ILE A 87 8.88 18.28 13.03
CA ILE A 87 7.54 18.65 12.52
C ILE A 87 6.93 17.52 11.68
N PHE A 88 7.69 16.94 10.75
CA PHE A 88 7.21 15.83 9.92
C PHE A 88 7.35 14.45 10.61
N GLY A 89 8.05 14.40 11.73
CA GLY A 89 8.18 13.24 12.61
C GLY A 89 6.94 12.98 13.45
N GLU A 90 6.40 14.05 14.02
CA GLU A 90 5.27 13.99 14.94
C GLU A 90 3.92 14.06 14.20
N ARG A 91 3.07 13.06 14.43
CA ARG A 91 1.75 12.95 13.77
C ARG A 91 0.84 14.15 13.98
N ILE A 92 0.85 14.71 15.19
CA ILE A 92 0.02 15.86 15.55
C ILE A 92 0.41 17.07 14.71
N TYR A 93 1.71 17.40 14.61
CA TYR A 93 2.17 18.54 13.82
C TYR A 93 1.89 18.34 12.32
N LEU A 94 2.12 17.13 11.82
CA LEU A 94 1.74 16.80 10.43
C LEU A 94 0.24 16.99 10.22
N GLY A 95 -0.60 16.53 11.16
CA GLY A 95 -2.04 16.71 11.10
C GLY A 95 -2.47 18.18 11.12
N LEU A 96 -1.82 19.02 11.93
CA LEU A 96 -2.07 20.47 11.95
C LEU A 96 -1.73 21.14 10.62
N ILE A 97 -0.55 20.84 10.07
CA ILE A 97 -0.09 21.40 8.79
C ILE A 97 -1.02 20.97 7.65
N MET A 98 -1.34 19.69 7.58
CA MET A 98 -2.20 19.13 6.54
C MET A 98 -3.63 19.64 6.64
N GLY A 99 -4.19 19.71 7.85
CA GLY A 99 -5.53 20.24 8.08
C GLY A 99 -5.63 21.72 7.69
N MET A 100 -4.63 22.54 8.03
CA MET A 100 -4.56 23.94 7.61
C MET A 100 -4.45 24.03 6.08
N PHE A 101 -3.58 23.26 5.46
CA PHE A 101 -3.44 23.21 4.02
C PHE A 101 -4.76 22.88 3.32
N PHE A 102 -5.47 21.82 3.74
CA PHE A 102 -6.74 21.44 3.17
C PHE A 102 -7.83 22.50 3.38
N GLY A 103 -7.88 23.12 4.56
CA GLY A 103 -8.83 24.19 4.84
C GLY A 103 -8.63 25.41 3.93
N ILE A 104 -7.36 25.80 3.69
CA ILE A 104 -7.02 26.91 2.80
C ILE A 104 -7.37 26.55 1.33
N VAL A 105 -6.98 25.38 0.86
CA VAL A 105 -7.24 24.93 -0.52
C VAL A 105 -8.74 24.78 -0.78
N ALA A 106 -9.51 24.36 0.23
CA ALA A 106 -10.97 24.26 0.15
C ALA A 106 -11.67 25.65 0.19
N GLY A 107 -10.94 26.74 0.42
CA GLY A 107 -11.51 28.07 0.46
C GLY A 107 -12.36 28.34 1.71
N TYR A 108 -12.12 27.64 2.81
CA TYR A 108 -12.84 27.86 4.06
C TYR A 108 -12.46 29.21 4.71
N ASP A 109 -13.39 29.77 5.49
CA ASP A 109 -13.10 30.90 6.37
C ASP A 109 -12.17 30.49 7.52
N PHE A 110 -11.69 31.47 8.30
CA PHE A 110 -10.76 31.23 9.40
C PHE A 110 -11.27 30.18 10.39
N LYS A 111 -12.56 30.19 10.70
CA LYS A 111 -13.17 29.23 11.62
C LYS A 111 -13.20 27.82 11.01
N GLY A 112 -13.54 27.71 9.74
CA GLY A 112 -13.52 26.44 8.99
C GLY A 112 -12.11 25.87 8.88
N ILE A 113 -11.10 26.71 8.58
CA ILE A 113 -9.70 26.29 8.55
C ILE A 113 -9.28 25.75 9.94
N ALA A 114 -9.57 26.48 11.02
CA ALA A 114 -9.24 26.05 12.37
C ALA A 114 -9.92 24.72 12.75
N ASP A 115 -11.20 24.56 12.41
CA ASP A 115 -11.97 23.35 12.67
C ASP A 115 -11.38 22.12 11.94
N VAL A 116 -11.09 22.24 10.64
CA VAL A 116 -10.46 21.15 9.86
C VAL A 116 -9.06 20.85 10.38
N THR A 117 -8.29 21.87 10.75
CA THR A 117 -6.93 21.71 11.29
C THR A 117 -6.94 20.87 12.56
N ILE A 118 -7.80 21.22 13.52
CA ILE A 118 -7.91 20.50 14.81
C ILE A 118 -8.42 19.08 14.58
N LYS A 119 -9.44 18.89 13.74
CA LYS A 119 -10.00 17.56 13.42
C LYS A 119 -8.99 16.65 12.75
N THR A 120 -8.18 17.19 11.82
CA THR A 120 -7.15 16.41 11.13
C THR A 120 -6.04 16.00 12.09
N ALA A 121 -5.58 16.90 12.96
CA ALA A 121 -4.59 16.58 13.98
C ALA A 121 -5.11 15.52 14.97
N ALA A 122 -6.35 15.67 15.44
CA ALA A 122 -6.98 14.68 16.31
C ALA A 122 -7.12 13.32 15.62
N LEU A 123 -7.52 13.29 14.33
CA LEU A 123 -7.62 12.06 13.56
C LEU A 123 -6.27 11.35 13.43
N MET A 124 -5.21 12.09 13.14
CA MET A 124 -3.85 11.54 13.01
C MET A 124 -3.35 10.88 14.28
N GLU A 125 -3.78 11.36 15.45
CA GLU A 125 -3.41 10.77 16.74
C GLU A 125 -4.36 9.64 17.17
N LEU A 126 -5.66 9.83 17.02
CA LEU A 126 -6.66 8.87 17.50
C LEU A 126 -6.75 7.62 16.61
N PHE A 127 -6.55 7.76 15.30
CA PHE A 127 -6.72 6.64 14.37
C PHE A 127 -5.78 5.46 14.67
N PRO A 128 -4.47 5.66 14.89
CA PRO A 128 -3.57 4.57 15.28
C PRO A 128 -3.95 3.93 16.63
N MET A 129 -4.46 4.72 17.59
CA MET A 129 -4.92 4.18 18.87
C MET A 129 -6.12 3.25 18.68
N VAL A 130 -7.11 3.65 17.88
CA VAL A 130 -8.28 2.82 17.56
C VAL A 130 -7.86 1.53 16.85
N VAL A 131 -6.97 1.64 15.85
CA VAL A 131 -6.45 0.46 15.16
C VAL A 131 -5.70 -0.47 16.11
N LYS A 132 -4.88 0.06 17.03
CA LYS A 132 -4.20 -0.74 18.05
C LYS A 132 -5.20 -1.49 18.96
N MET A 133 -6.32 -0.86 19.32
CA MET A 133 -7.38 -1.54 20.08
C MET A 133 -8.00 -2.69 19.28
N LEU A 134 -8.27 -2.49 17.98
CA LEU A 134 -8.78 -3.54 17.10
C LEU A 134 -7.77 -4.69 16.96
N VAL A 135 -6.48 -4.38 16.76
CA VAL A 135 -5.40 -5.35 16.69
C VAL A 135 -5.34 -6.19 17.97
N ASN A 136 -5.38 -5.55 19.14
CA ASN A 136 -5.40 -6.25 20.43
C ASN A 136 -6.62 -7.18 20.58
N GLY A 137 -7.78 -6.79 20.05
CA GLY A 137 -8.97 -7.63 20.00
C GLY A 137 -8.87 -8.84 19.06
N LEU A 138 -8.03 -8.73 18.02
CA LEU A 138 -7.80 -9.80 17.03
C LEU A 138 -6.78 -10.84 17.52
N ILE A 139 -5.86 -10.48 18.42
CA ILE A 139 -4.82 -11.39 18.93
C ILE A 139 -5.39 -12.73 19.46
N PRO A 140 -6.42 -12.76 20.32
CA PRO A 140 -6.98 -14.02 20.81
C PRO A 140 -7.55 -14.88 19.68
N ILE A 141 -8.20 -14.26 18.70
CA ILE A 141 -8.79 -14.95 17.55
C ILE A 141 -7.68 -15.55 16.70
N SER A 142 -6.63 -14.77 16.41
CA SER A 142 -5.46 -15.24 15.66
C SER A 142 -4.78 -16.42 16.35
N ASN A 143 -4.56 -16.36 17.66
CA ASN A 143 -3.94 -17.42 18.43
C ASN A 143 -4.79 -18.72 18.41
N GLN A 144 -6.11 -18.62 18.51
CA GLN A 144 -6.99 -19.76 18.42
C GLN A 144 -7.00 -20.36 17.01
N ALA A 145 -7.05 -19.54 15.97
CA ALA A 145 -6.97 -19.99 14.59
C ALA A 145 -5.63 -20.65 14.29
N LYS A 146 -4.50 -20.08 14.75
CA LYS A 146 -3.17 -20.68 14.65
C LYS A 146 -3.15 -22.08 15.30
N SER A 147 -3.67 -22.20 16.53
CA SER A 147 -3.75 -23.46 17.25
C SER A 147 -4.61 -24.50 16.51
N PHE A 148 -5.73 -24.08 15.94
CA PHE A 148 -6.59 -24.92 15.12
C PHE A 148 -5.87 -25.41 13.85
N PHE A 149 -5.19 -24.52 13.12
CA PHE A 149 -4.47 -24.87 11.91
C PHE A 149 -3.29 -25.81 12.17
N VAL A 150 -2.47 -25.53 13.18
CA VAL A 150 -1.35 -26.41 13.57
C VAL A 150 -1.86 -27.82 13.91
N LYS A 151 -3.00 -27.93 14.59
CA LYS A 151 -3.59 -29.21 14.94
C LYS A 151 -4.12 -29.99 13.74
N HIS A 152 -4.75 -29.33 12.78
CA HIS A 152 -5.43 -30.00 11.66
C HIS A 152 -4.60 -30.06 10.36
N PHE A 153 -3.62 -29.17 10.23
CA PHE A 153 -2.76 -29.04 9.06
C PHE A 153 -1.29 -28.81 9.45
N PRO A 154 -0.66 -29.79 10.17
CA PRO A 154 0.66 -29.61 10.78
C PRO A 154 1.78 -29.29 9.79
N ASP A 155 1.63 -29.70 8.52
CA ASP A 155 2.64 -29.50 7.48
C ASP A 155 2.44 -28.20 6.68
N ARG A 156 1.52 -27.33 7.09
CA ARG A 156 1.20 -26.10 6.37
C ARG A 156 1.28 -24.88 7.29
N SER A 157 2.05 -23.88 6.86
CA SER A 157 1.93 -22.54 7.40
C SER A 157 0.74 -21.84 6.77
N LEU A 158 -0.26 -21.49 7.56
CA LEU A 158 -1.46 -20.77 7.09
C LEU A 158 -1.52 -19.41 7.79
N ASN A 159 -1.78 -18.37 6.98
CA ASN A 159 -1.96 -17.02 7.47
C ASN A 159 -3.43 -16.62 7.39
N ILE A 160 -3.91 -15.89 8.39
CA ILE A 160 -5.24 -15.30 8.40
C ILE A 160 -5.20 -14.01 7.57
N GLY A 161 -6.03 -13.92 6.54
CA GLY A 161 -6.14 -12.71 5.73
C GLY A 161 -6.83 -11.59 6.53
N LEU A 162 -6.14 -10.47 6.72
CA LEU A 162 -6.71 -9.25 7.29
C LEU A 162 -6.81 -8.15 6.23
N ASP A 163 -7.66 -7.17 6.49
CA ASP A 163 -7.77 -5.99 5.65
C ASP A 163 -6.57 -5.05 5.85
N SER A 164 -6.20 -4.30 4.80
CA SER A 164 -5.13 -3.31 4.82
C SER A 164 -5.40 -2.14 5.79
N ALA A 165 -6.64 -1.94 6.23
CA ALA A 165 -6.98 -0.95 7.25
C ALA A 165 -6.16 -1.12 8.54
N VAL A 166 -5.78 -2.36 8.87
CA VAL A 166 -4.90 -2.65 10.01
C VAL A 166 -3.52 -2.01 9.82
N THR A 167 -2.97 -2.05 8.61
CA THR A 167 -1.67 -1.42 8.29
C THR A 167 -1.80 0.09 8.11
N ILE A 168 -2.95 0.61 7.63
CA ILE A 168 -3.21 2.06 7.56
C ILE A 168 -3.08 2.69 8.95
N GLY A 169 -3.49 1.98 10.01
CA GLY A 169 -3.33 2.45 11.38
C GLY A 169 -1.90 2.50 11.89
N HIS A 170 -0.93 1.92 11.18
CA HIS A 170 0.47 2.01 11.57
C HIS A 170 0.98 3.46 11.49
N PRO A 171 1.74 3.97 12.49
CA PRO A 171 2.19 5.36 12.55
C PRO A 171 2.90 5.85 11.28
N VAL A 172 3.75 5.04 10.68
CA VAL A 172 4.46 5.39 9.44
C VAL A 172 3.47 5.45 8.27
N THR A 173 2.58 4.47 8.14
CA THR A 173 1.62 4.43 7.03
C THR A 173 0.70 5.64 7.04
N ILE A 174 0.12 5.97 8.20
CA ILE A 174 -0.81 7.11 8.30
C ILE A 174 -0.09 8.43 8.03
N SER A 175 1.10 8.63 8.65
CA SER A 175 1.87 9.86 8.47
C SER A 175 2.29 10.07 7.01
N VAL A 176 2.85 9.03 6.37
CA VAL A 176 3.27 9.11 4.97
C VAL A 176 2.06 9.17 4.04
N GLY A 177 0.98 8.42 4.32
CA GLY A 177 -0.25 8.46 3.54
C GLY A 177 -0.86 9.85 3.46
N PHE A 178 -0.98 10.54 4.60
CA PHE A 178 -1.44 11.92 4.63
C PHE A 178 -0.50 12.88 3.90
N LEU A 179 0.81 12.72 4.09
CA LEU A 179 1.81 13.52 3.38
C LEU A 179 1.71 13.33 1.86
N MET A 180 1.37 12.14 1.38
CA MET A 180 1.25 11.85 -0.05
C MET A 180 0.02 12.49 -0.70
N ILE A 181 -1.01 12.87 0.04
CA ILE A 181 -2.23 13.47 -0.52
C ILE A 181 -1.95 14.72 -1.35
N PRO A 182 -1.29 15.78 -0.82
CA PRO A 182 -1.00 16.96 -1.63
C PRO A 182 -0.08 16.64 -2.82
N PHE A 183 0.91 15.77 -2.64
CA PHE A 183 1.77 15.36 -3.75
C PHE A 183 0.99 14.65 -4.85
N PHE A 184 0.04 13.81 -4.48
CA PHE A 184 -0.81 13.12 -5.44
C PHE A 184 -1.64 14.10 -6.27
N MET A 185 -2.20 15.12 -5.61
CA MET A 185 -2.96 16.19 -6.29
C MET A 185 -2.05 17.06 -7.18
N ILE A 186 -0.88 17.44 -6.69
CA ILE A 186 0.11 18.22 -7.45
C ILE A 186 0.52 17.43 -8.70
N PHE A 187 0.93 16.17 -8.55
CA PHE A 187 1.30 15.33 -9.67
C PHE A 187 0.14 15.17 -10.67
N ALA A 188 -1.09 14.95 -10.19
CA ALA A 188 -2.25 14.84 -11.06
C ALA A 188 -2.48 16.11 -11.90
N ALA A 189 -2.16 17.28 -11.34
CA ALA A 189 -2.34 18.56 -12.02
C ALA A 189 -1.22 18.91 -13.01
N ILE A 190 0.04 18.55 -12.71
CA ILE A 190 1.21 19.03 -13.48
C ILE A 190 1.79 18.00 -14.45
N LEU A 191 1.47 16.71 -14.29
CA LEU A 191 2.05 15.66 -15.15
C LEU A 191 1.53 15.79 -16.58
N PRO A 192 2.41 15.97 -17.59
CA PRO A 192 2.00 16.10 -18.98
C PRO A 192 1.29 14.84 -19.48
N GLY A 193 0.13 15.00 -20.13
CA GLY A 193 -0.64 13.90 -20.69
C GLY A 193 -1.41 13.06 -19.64
N ASN A 194 -1.34 13.40 -18.37
CA ASN A 194 -2.20 12.81 -17.36
C ASN A 194 -3.64 13.30 -17.51
N ILE A 195 -4.60 12.38 -17.53
CA ILE A 195 -6.04 12.67 -17.58
C ILE A 195 -6.78 12.19 -16.31
N THR A 196 -6.05 11.61 -15.36
CA THR A 196 -6.62 11.07 -14.13
C THR A 196 -6.52 12.09 -13.01
N LEU A 197 -7.67 12.55 -12.50
CA LEU A 197 -7.77 13.43 -11.34
C LEU A 197 -8.38 12.66 -10.17
N PRO A 198 -7.62 12.31 -9.14
CA PRO A 198 -8.07 11.44 -8.05
C PRO A 198 -8.90 12.16 -6.99
N LEU A 199 -9.80 13.07 -7.36
CA LEU A 199 -10.55 13.91 -6.42
C LEU A 199 -11.39 13.10 -5.42
N GLY A 200 -12.07 12.06 -5.87
CA GLY A 200 -12.84 11.15 -5.02
C GLY A 200 -12.01 10.03 -4.38
N GLU A 201 -10.77 9.88 -4.80
CA GLU A 201 -9.91 8.74 -4.45
C GLU A 201 -8.63 9.17 -3.69
N VAL A 202 -8.61 10.40 -3.21
CA VAL A 202 -7.49 10.95 -2.43
C VAL A 202 -7.07 10.04 -1.26
N PRO A 203 -8.01 9.39 -0.50
CA PRO A 203 -7.63 8.45 0.55
C PRO A 203 -6.88 7.21 0.06
N PHE A 204 -6.97 6.87 -1.23
CA PHE A 204 -6.27 5.72 -1.79
C PHE A 204 -4.75 5.85 -1.77
N ALA A 205 -4.21 7.06 -1.63
CA ALA A 205 -2.78 7.25 -1.39
C ALA A 205 -2.30 6.43 -0.19
N ALA A 206 -3.06 6.38 0.90
CA ALA A 206 -2.71 5.60 2.10
C ALA A 206 -2.71 4.09 1.84
N PHE A 207 -3.58 3.57 0.97
CA PHE A 207 -3.58 2.15 0.59
C PHE A 207 -2.31 1.74 -0.15
N TYR A 208 -1.80 2.58 -1.04
CA TYR A 208 -0.51 2.32 -1.69
C TYR A 208 0.65 2.34 -0.68
N VAL A 209 0.62 3.28 0.28
CA VAL A 209 1.64 3.40 1.32
C VAL A 209 1.68 2.19 2.26
N CYS A 210 0.58 1.46 2.45
CA CYS A 210 0.54 0.25 3.28
C CYS A 210 1.67 -0.72 2.94
N PHE A 211 1.79 -1.09 1.69
CA PHE A 211 2.83 -2.03 1.26
C PHE A 211 4.21 -1.41 1.15
N ALA A 212 4.34 -0.09 0.96
CA ALA A 212 5.62 0.57 1.13
C ALA A 212 6.11 0.45 2.58
N THR A 213 5.23 0.64 3.57
CA THR A 213 5.55 0.45 4.98
C THR A 213 5.97 -0.99 5.28
N ILE A 214 5.21 -1.99 4.78
CA ILE A 214 5.52 -3.41 4.98
C ILE A 214 6.87 -3.78 4.34
N VAL A 215 7.06 -3.48 3.07
CA VAL A 215 8.25 -3.84 2.31
C VAL A 215 9.50 -3.21 2.92
N HIS A 216 9.41 -1.95 3.32
CA HIS A 216 10.53 -1.20 3.91
C HIS A 216 10.65 -1.35 5.43
N ARG A 217 9.95 -2.31 6.06
CA ARG A 217 9.99 -2.57 7.51
C ARG A 217 9.80 -1.30 8.34
N ALA A 218 8.77 -0.52 7.99
CA ALA A 218 8.41 0.77 8.59
C ALA A 218 9.52 1.86 8.52
N ASN A 219 10.56 1.69 7.69
CA ASN A 219 11.53 2.73 7.46
C ASN A 219 10.88 3.94 6.76
N LYS A 220 10.68 5.02 7.52
CA LYS A 220 9.95 6.21 7.07
C LYS A 220 10.56 6.87 5.84
N ARG A 221 11.90 6.97 5.76
CA ARG A 221 12.60 7.59 4.62
C ARG A 221 12.37 6.81 3.34
N ARG A 222 12.54 5.48 3.38
CA ARG A 222 12.26 4.59 2.23
C ARG A 222 10.80 4.65 1.83
N THR A 223 9.89 4.64 2.80
CA THR A 223 8.44 4.70 2.55
C THR A 223 8.04 6.00 1.85
N ILE A 224 8.55 7.16 2.29
CA ILE A 224 8.29 8.46 1.66
C ILE A 224 8.80 8.46 0.20
N MET A 225 10.08 8.11 0.00
CA MET A 225 10.70 8.16 -1.32
C MET A 225 10.03 7.20 -2.31
N SER A 226 9.76 5.97 -1.90
CA SER A 226 9.05 5.00 -2.73
C SER A 226 7.65 5.46 -3.10
N SER A 227 6.92 6.03 -2.16
CA SER A 227 5.56 6.54 -2.41
C SER A 227 5.59 7.73 -3.39
N LEU A 228 6.53 8.67 -3.22
CA LEU A 228 6.69 9.80 -4.15
C LEU A 228 7.01 9.35 -5.59
N ILE A 229 7.83 8.30 -5.75
CA ILE A 229 8.15 7.74 -7.07
C ILE A 229 6.94 6.99 -7.65
N PHE A 230 6.18 6.30 -6.81
CA PHE A 230 5.08 5.44 -7.25
C PHE A 230 3.84 6.23 -7.71
N LEU A 231 3.52 7.35 -7.07
CA LEU A 231 2.32 8.14 -7.40
C LEU A 231 2.24 8.61 -8.86
N PRO A 232 3.29 9.20 -9.46
CA PRO A 232 3.27 9.55 -10.88
C PRO A 232 3.06 8.33 -11.79
N ILE A 233 3.64 7.19 -11.43
CA ILE A 233 3.51 5.94 -12.20
C ILE A 233 2.07 5.47 -12.20
N VAL A 234 1.40 5.48 -11.05
CA VAL A 234 -0.02 5.14 -10.93
C VAL A 234 -0.88 6.05 -11.80
N LEU A 235 -0.62 7.36 -11.78
CA LEU A 235 -1.38 8.33 -12.59
C LEU A 235 -1.21 8.08 -14.11
N TYR A 236 0.01 7.82 -14.55
CA TYR A 236 0.28 7.52 -15.97
C TYR A 236 -0.36 6.20 -16.41
N ILE A 237 -0.24 5.14 -15.60
CA ILE A 237 -0.86 3.84 -15.91
C ILE A 237 -2.38 4.00 -15.95
N SER A 238 -2.97 4.71 -14.99
CA SER A 238 -4.42 4.97 -14.94
C SER A 238 -4.89 5.74 -16.17
N SER A 239 -4.16 6.78 -16.57
CA SER A 239 -4.48 7.58 -17.75
C SER A 239 -4.37 6.76 -19.03
N TRP A 240 -3.33 5.92 -19.14
CA TRP A 240 -3.13 5.03 -20.28
C TRP A 240 -4.23 3.97 -20.39
N ALA A 241 -4.69 3.41 -19.27
CA ALA A 241 -5.71 2.38 -19.22
C ALA A 241 -7.16 2.93 -19.37
N ALA A 242 -7.36 4.23 -19.22
CA ALA A 242 -8.69 4.85 -19.24
C ALA A 242 -9.52 4.58 -20.51
N PRO A 243 -8.97 4.59 -21.76
CA PRO A 243 -9.70 4.23 -22.96
C PRO A 243 -10.23 2.79 -22.90
N LEU A 244 -9.39 1.83 -22.51
CA LEU A 244 -9.76 0.43 -22.35
C LEU A 244 -10.88 0.26 -21.33
N PHE A 245 -10.75 0.88 -20.16
CA PHE A 245 -11.76 0.85 -19.11
C PHE A 245 -13.11 1.40 -19.61
N THR A 246 -13.09 2.54 -20.28
CA THR A 246 -14.29 3.15 -20.84
C THR A 246 -14.97 2.24 -21.88
N GLN A 247 -14.17 1.57 -22.72
CA GLN A 247 -14.69 0.62 -23.70
C GLN A 247 -15.33 -0.61 -23.03
N LEU A 248 -14.68 -1.17 -22.02
CA LEU A 248 -15.20 -2.31 -21.26
C LEU A 248 -16.49 -1.95 -20.52
N ALA A 249 -16.56 -0.77 -19.91
CA ALA A 249 -17.76 -0.27 -19.25
C ALA A 249 -18.95 -0.13 -20.21
N LYS A 250 -18.71 0.42 -21.42
CA LYS A 250 -19.74 0.48 -22.47
C LYS A 250 -20.17 -0.92 -22.92
N GLY A 251 -19.25 -1.85 -23.08
CA GLY A 251 -19.56 -3.26 -23.39
C GLY A 251 -20.40 -3.94 -22.32
N ALA A 252 -20.33 -3.49 -21.07
CA ALA A 252 -21.16 -3.92 -19.96
C ALA A 252 -22.47 -3.14 -19.80
N GLY A 253 -22.78 -2.22 -20.73
CA GLY A 253 -24.00 -1.42 -20.71
C GLY A 253 -23.93 -0.20 -19.77
N MET A 254 -22.74 0.22 -19.35
CA MET A 254 -22.54 1.37 -18.46
C MET A 254 -22.03 2.58 -19.26
N ASP A 255 -22.79 3.66 -19.29
CA ASP A 255 -22.40 4.96 -19.81
C ASP A 255 -21.84 5.83 -18.69
N LEU A 256 -20.52 5.73 -18.46
CA LEU A 256 -19.85 6.41 -17.34
C LEU A 256 -19.53 7.88 -17.63
N VAL A 257 -19.39 8.27 -18.90
CA VAL A 257 -18.93 9.61 -19.32
C VAL A 257 -19.59 10.05 -20.60
N ALA A 258 -19.58 11.36 -20.87
CA ALA A 258 -20.08 11.92 -22.11
C ALA A 258 -19.29 11.43 -23.33
N LYS A 259 -19.92 11.51 -24.51
CA LYS A 259 -19.28 11.10 -25.78
C LYS A 259 -17.94 11.85 -25.98
N GLY A 260 -16.88 11.10 -26.24
CA GLY A 260 -15.54 11.65 -26.47
C GLY A 260 -14.71 11.85 -25.20
N GLN A 261 -15.23 11.49 -24.03
CA GLN A 261 -14.49 11.51 -22.77
C GLN A 261 -14.10 10.09 -22.34
N PHE A 262 -13.12 9.99 -21.44
CA PHE A 262 -12.70 8.74 -20.81
C PHE A 262 -13.02 8.76 -19.31
N ALA A 263 -13.57 7.64 -18.82
CA ALA A 263 -13.68 7.41 -17.39
C ALA A 263 -12.31 7.04 -16.82
N THR A 264 -11.92 7.67 -15.73
CA THR A 264 -10.65 7.42 -15.06
C THR A 264 -10.87 7.09 -13.59
N THR A 265 -10.02 6.24 -13.06
CA THR A 265 -9.91 5.93 -11.63
C THR A 265 -8.46 5.53 -11.35
N THR A 266 -7.95 5.84 -10.17
CA THR A 266 -6.60 5.43 -9.77
C THR A 266 -6.47 3.91 -9.63
N ALA A 267 -7.60 3.20 -9.49
CA ALA A 267 -7.63 1.74 -9.51
C ALA A 267 -7.10 1.15 -10.82
N LEU A 268 -7.14 1.88 -11.94
CA LEU A 268 -6.55 1.44 -13.21
C LEU A 268 -5.02 1.39 -13.17
N GLY A 269 -4.39 2.13 -12.26
CA GLY A 269 -2.96 2.03 -11.96
C GLY A 269 -2.56 0.77 -11.20
N ASN A 270 -3.54 -0.05 -10.80
CA ASN A 270 -3.32 -1.32 -10.12
C ASN A 270 -2.93 -2.41 -11.11
N LEU A 271 -1.67 -2.85 -11.07
CA LEU A 271 -1.15 -3.88 -11.97
C LEU A 271 -1.86 -5.23 -11.82
N PHE A 272 -2.40 -5.54 -10.64
CA PHE A 272 -3.14 -6.81 -10.41
C PHE A 272 -4.54 -6.79 -11.02
N ILE A 273 -5.07 -5.62 -11.35
CA ILE A 273 -6.27 -5.46 -12.17
C ILE A 273 -5.88 -5.41 -13.64
N LEU A 274 -4.90 -4.58 -13.98
CA LEU A 274 -4.55 -4.26 -15.35
C LEU A 274 -3.98 -5.47 -16.11
N ILE A 275 -3.01 -6.19 -15.53
CA ILE A 275 -2.35 -7.32 -16.20
C ILE A 275 -3.36 -8.42 -16.56
N PRO A 276 -4.19 -8.95 -15.65
CA PRO A 276 -5.21 -9.93 -16.01
C PRO A 276 -6.21 -9.41 -17.05
N THR A 277 -6.60 -8.12 -16.96
CA THR A 277 -7.51 -7.52 -17.93
C THR A 277 -6.89 -7.51 -19.33
N LEU A 278 -5.65 -7.06 -19.47
CA LEU A 278 -4.95 -7.04 -20.75
C LEU A 278 -4.77 -8.45 -21.35
N LEU A 279 -4.43 -9.42 -20.53
CA LEU A 279 -4.29 -10.82 -20.97
C LEU A 279 -5.63 -11.40 -21.40
N ALA A 280 -6.72 -11.07 -20.71
CA ALA A 280 -8.07 -11.51 -21.08
C ALA A 280 -8.52 -10.94 -22.44
N GLU A 281 -8.07 -9.73 -22.80
CA GLU A 281 -8.44 -9.08 -24.08
C GLU A 281 -7.67 -9.62 -25.29
N VAL A 282 -6.67 -10.51 -25.12
CA VAL A 282 -5.93 -11.10 -26.25
C VAL A 282 -6.82 -12.11 -26.98
N PRO A 283 -7.17 -11.87 -28.27
CA PRO A 283 -8.10 -12.74 -28.98
C PRO A 283 -7.64 -14.19 -29.11
N GLY A 284 -8.53 -15.12 -28.80
CA GLY A 284 -8.30 -16.55 -28.96
C GLY A 284 -7.44 -17.23 -27.91
N VAL A 285 -6.58 -16.51 -27.19
CA VAL A 285 -5.61 -17.11 -26.26
C VAL A 285 -5.71 -16.55 -24.82
N GLY A 286 -6.58 -15.56 -24.56
CA GLY A 286 -6.69 -14.90 -23.26
C GLY A 286 -6.90 -15.87 -22.09
N PHE A 287 -7.67 -16.95 -22.29
CA PHE A 287 -7.90 -17.98 -21.27
C PHE A 287 -6.60 -18.71 -20.90
N VAL A 288 -5.81 -19.09 -21.91
CA VAL A 288 -4.52 -19.79 -21.71
C VAL A 288 -3.51 -18.86 -21.02
N LEU A 289 -3.48 -17.59 -21.41
CA LEU A 289 -2.57 -16.60 -20.83
C LEU A 289 -2.86 -16.34 -19.34
N LEU A 290 -4.14 -16.30 -18.96
CA LEU A 290 -4.52 -16.13 -17.54
C LEU A 290 -4.13 -17.35 -16.71
N ILE A 291 -4.37 -18.59 -17.20
CA ILE A 291 -3.93 -19.81 -16.52
C ILE A 291 -2.40 -19.86 -16.41
N ALA A 292 -1.69 -19.46 -17.46
CA ALA A 292 -0.23 -19.39 -17.42
C ALA A 292 0.27 -18.34 -16.40
N LEU A 293 -0.37 -17.16 -16.32
CA LEU A 293 -0.09 -16.17 -15.32
C LEU A 293 -0.27 -16.76 -13.90
N ASP A 294 -1.41 -17.39 -13.64
CA ASP A 294 -1.71 -17.98 -12.33
C ASP A 294 -0.68 -19.05 -11.95
N ALA A 295 -0.29 -19.91 -12.89
CA ALA A 295 0.75 -20.90 -12.68
C ALA A 295 2.10 -20.25 -12.34
N VAL A 296 2.52 -19.24 -13.11
CA VAL A 296 3.77 -18.50 -12.85
C VAL A 296 3.74 -17.83 -11.48
N VAL A 297 2.61 -17.21 -11.10
CA VAL A 297 2.47 -16.53 -9.80
C VAL A 297 2.50 -17.55 -8.65
N ILE A 298 1.81 -18.67 -8.76
CA ILE A 298 1.77 -19.69 -7.70
C ILE A 298 3.14 -20.36 -7.52
N PHE A 299 3.79 -20.79 -8.60
CA PHE A 299 5.08 -21.48 -8.51
C PHE A 299 6.25 -20.52 -8.27
N GLY A 300 6.29 -19.38 -8.97
CA GLY A 300 7.31 -18.35 -8.78
C GLY A 300 7.20 -17.70 -7.41
N GLY A 301 5.97 -17.48 -6.91
CA GLY A 301 5.72 -16.96 -5.59
C GLY A 301 6.33 -17.79 -4.47
N LYS A 302 6.31 -19.15 -4.58
CA LYS A 302 6.98 -20.02 -3.60
C LYS A 302 8.50 -19.82 -3.55
N VAL A 303 9.11 -19.48 -4.68
CA VAL A 303 10.55 -19.18 -4.74
C VAL A 303 10.83 -17.86 -4.05
N LEU A 304 9.99 -16.85 -4.32
CA LEU A 304 10.10 -15.52 -3.67
C LEU A 304 9.83 -15.59 -2.16
N GLU A 305 8.87 -16.38 -1.70
CA GLU A 305 8.64 -16.61 -0.27
C GLU A 305 9.90 -17.13 0.42
N LYS A 306 10.54 -18.15 -0.14
CA LYS A 306 11.79 -18.70 0.40
C LYS A 306 12.94 -17.68 0.37
N TYR A 307 12.99 -16.86 -0.67
CA TYR A 307 14.00 -15.82 -0.80
C TYR A 307 13.83 -14.77 0.29
N TYR A 308 12.62 -14.21 0.44
CA TYR A 308 12.33 -13.18 1.44
C TYR A 308 12.42 -13.71 2.88
N ALA A 309 12.00 -14.95 3.14
CA ALA A 309 12.18 -15.59 4.45
C ALA A 309 13.65 -15.67 4.87
N LYS A 310 14.55 -16.02 3.93
CA LYS A 310 16.00 -16.02 4.21
C LYS A 310 16.57 -14.62 4.43
N GLU A 311 16.07 -13.65 3.68
CA GLU A 311 16.50 -12.25 3.82
C GLU A 311 16.05 -11.67 5.16
N ASP A 312 14.81 -11.94 5.55
CA ASP A 312 14.24 -11.46 6.80
C ASP A 312 14.96 -12.08 7.99
N ALA A 313 15.25 -13.38 7.97
CA ALA A 313 16.05 -14.05 9.01
C ALA A 313 17.47 -13.44 9.14
N LYS A 314 18.11 -13.14 8.01
CA LYS A 314 19.43 -12.48 8.05
C LYS A 314 19.35 -11.05 8.60
N PHE A 315 18.28 -10.33 8.29
CA PHE A 315 18.05 -8.99 8.82
C PHE A 315 17.87 -9.02 10.34
N GLU A 316 17.03 -9.95 10.85
CA GLU A 316 16.83 -10.15 12.30
C GLU A 316 18.12 -10.47 13.04
N GLU A 317 18.95 -11.36 12.50
CA GLU A 317 20.27 -11.66 13.04
C GLU A 317 21.15 -10.41 13.12
N THR A 318 21.08 -9.54 12.10
CA THR A 318 21.90 -8.32 12.03
C THR A 318 21.49 -7.29 13.08
N ILE A 319 20.20 -7.21 13.42
CA ILE A 319 19.68 -6.25 14.42
C ILE A 319 19.52 -6.85 15.82
N GLY A 320 19.90 -8.12 16.02
CA GLY A 320 19.87 -8.77 17.32
C GLY A 320 18.46 -9.10 17.86
N ILE A 321 17.44 -9.17 16.99
CA ILE A 321 16.11 -9.63 17.35
C ILE A 321 16.07 -11.14 17.14
N GLU A 322 15.74 -11.90 18.22
CA GLU A 322 15.45 -13.33 18.07
C GLU A 322 14.23 -13.55 17.18
N SER A 323 14.31 -14.49 16.24
CA SER A 323 13.19 -14.86 15.36
C SER A 323 11.97 -15.27 16.19
N MET A 324 10.85 -14.59 15.95
CA MET A 324 9.55 -14.95 16.52
C MET A 324 9.04 -16.28 15.98
#